data_6af64059f875681087220b62cc315ae0
#
_entry.id   6af64059f875681087220b62cc315ae0
#
_cell.length_a   1.000
_cell.length_b   1.000
_cell.length_c   1.000
_cell.angle_alpha   90.00
_cell.angle_beta   90.00
_cell.angle_gamma   90.00
#
_symmetry.space_group_name_H-M   'P 1'
#
loop_
_entity.id
_entity.type
_entity.pdbx_description
1 polymer ?
#
loop_
_entity_poly.entity_id
_entity_poly.type
_entity_poly.pdbx_seq_one_letter_code
_entity_poly.pdbx_strand_id
1 'polypeptide(L)'
;MNIRTDVKRLLKEFGLSNYETEAYLKIVELGIAEAGTICKETKIPFGRVYQELNSLASKGLIEVQNARPKRYTARKPGLAFKTLLQQRRENMEEQLQKTIKTASQLEEIISKKIPTAPIDRTFWTTAVGIEEAIEMLKSNFEEAEKEICIILQHAYPNEECDCKDSEATVPNEVIKATGRGVKIKKHW
;
A
#
# COMPACT_ATOMS: atom_id res chain seq x y z
N MET A 1 -8.77 -4.20 33.68
CA MET A 1 -8.27 -3.67 32.40
C MET A 1 -7.62 -2.33 32.68
N ASN A 2 -6.34 -2.14 32.38
CA ASN A 2 -5.64 -0.89 32.72
C ASN A 2 -5.73 0.06 31.53
N ILE A 3 -6.64 1.04 31.61
CA ILE A 3 -6.91 2.04 30.57
C ILE A 3 -5.62 2.67 30.01
N ARG A 4 -4.63 2.95 30.87
CA ARG A 4 -3.36 3.53 30.45
C ARG A 4 -2.55 2.62 29.54
N THR A 5 -2.58 1.30 29.80
CA THR A 5 -1.90 0.30 28.96
C THR A 5 -2.57 0.17 27.59
N ASP A 6 -3.90 0.17 27.56
CA ASP A 6 -4.66 0.11 26.32
C ASP A 6 -4.43 1.35 25.46
N VAL A 7 -4.45 2.55 26.07
CA VAL A 7 -4.14 3.81 25.34
C VAL A 7 -2.71 3.81 24.78
N LYS A 8 -1.73 3.34 25.55
CA LYS A 8 -0.35 3.22 25.06
C LYS A 8 -0.24 2.29 23.85
N ARG A 9 -0.93 1.13 23.90
CA ARG A 9 -0.96 0.19 22.78
C ARG A 9 -1.56 0.84 21.53
N LEU A 10 -2.72 1.49 21.66
CA LEU A 10 -3.40 2.15 20.56
C LEU A 10 -2.56 3.29 19.96
N LEU A 11 -1.89 4.12 20.77
CA LEU A 11 -1.01 5.19 20.28
C LEU A 11 0.18 4.63 19.47
N LYS A 12 0.74 3.47 19.89
CA LYS A 12 1.79 2.79 19.13
C LYS A 12 1.27 2.22 17.81
N GLU A 13 0.10 1.58 17.79
CA GLU A 13 -0.58 1.13 16.58
C GLU A 13 -0.85 2.32 15.64
N PHE A 14 -1.14 3.47 16.22
CA PHE A 14 -1.29 4.74 15.51
C PHE A 14 0.04 5.35 15.04
N GLY A 15 1.18 4.68 15.30
CA GLY A 15 2.50 5.01 14.79
C GLY A 15 3.30 6.01 15.62
N LEU A 16 3.01 6.12 16.91
CA LEU A 16 3.87 6.84 17.84
C LEU A 16 4.98 5.93 18.36
N SER A 17 6.19 6.49 18.50
CA SER A 17 7.30 5.81 19.17
C SER A 17 7.00 5.60 20.67
N ASN A 18 7.81 4.79 21.33
CA ASN A 18 7.69 4.62 22.78
C ASN A 18 7.85 5.96 23.52
N TYR A 19 8.83 6.75 23.15
CA TYR A 19 9.10 8.04 23.79
C TYR A 19 8.03 9.08 23.46
N GLU A 20 7.57 9.15 22.21
CA GLU A 20 6.44 9.99 21.83
C GLU A 20 5.17 9.67 22.64
N THR A 21 4.88 8.37 22.81
CA THR A 21 3.72 7.91 23.59
C THR A 21 3.82 8.37 25.05
N GLU A 22 4.98 8.19 25.69
CA GLU A 22 5.18 8.61 27.07
C GLU A 22 5.11 10.14 27.21
N ALA A 23 5.73 10.90 26.30
CA ALA A 23 5.69 12.36 26.30
C ALA A 23 4.26 12.89 26.11
N TYR A 24 3.53 12.36 25.11
CA TYR A 24 2.15 12.76 24.82
C TYR A 24 1.23 12.52 26.01
N LEU A 25 1.26 11.31 26.58
CA LEU A 25 0.43 10.99 27.75
C LEU A 25 0.77 11.88 28.94
N LYS A 26 2.04 12.20 29.15
CA LYS A 26 2.44 13.08 30.24
C LYS A 26 1.95 14.53 30.03
N ILE A 27 1.99 15.03 28.78
CA ILE A 27 1.43 16.33 28.44
C ILE A 27 -0.08 16.36 28.65
N VAL A 28 -0.79 15.29 28.27
CA VAL A 28 -2.24 15.17 28.50
C VAL A 28 -2.56 15.18 30.00
N GLU A 29 -1.77 14.48 30.82
CA GLU A 29 -1.95 14.43 32.27
C GLU A 29 -1.70 15.81 32.95
N LEU A 30 -0.68 16.55 32.52
CA LEU A 30 -0.28 17.82 33.10
C LEU A 30 -1.04 19.03 32.52
N GLY A 31 -1.71 18.85 31.38
CA GLY A 31 -2.35 19.94 30.61
C GLY A 31 -1.32 20.83 29.89
N ILE A 32 -0.44 21.48 30.66
CA ILE A 32 0.68 22.28 30.12
C ILE A 32 1.96 21.81 30.79
N ALA A 33 2.99 21.54 30.00
CA ALA A 33 4.27 21.07 30.50
C ALA A 33 5.45 21.70 29.79
N GLU A 34 6.57 21.80 30.48
CA GLU A 34 7.88 22.18 29.94
C GLU A 34 8.72 20.90 29.64
N ALA A 35 9.66 20.97 28.71
CA ALA A 35 10.50 19.83 28.36
C ALA A 35 11.24 19.23 29.56
N GLY A 36 11.72 20.07 30.47
CA GLY A 36 12.39 19.65 31.70
C GLY A 36 11.49 18.85 32.64
N THR A 37 10.22 19.24 32.76
CA THR A 37 9.22 18.53 33.58
C THR A 37 8.89 17.18 32.95
N ILE A 38 8.67 17.15 31.63
CA ILE A 38 8.42 15.90 30.89
C ILE A 38 9.58 14.92 31.08
N CYS A 39 10.80 15.39 30.95
CA CYS A 39 12.01 14.59 31.14
C CYS A 39 12.11 14.00 32.57
N LYS A 40 11.78 14.77 33.61
CA LYS A 40 11.79 14.31 35.02
C LYS A 40 10.69 13.28 35.29
N GLU A 41 9.53 13.47 34.70
CA GLU A 41 8.34 12.65 34.93
C GLU A 41 8.25 11.39 34.03
N THR A 42 9.13 11.32 33.03
CA THR A 42 9.19 10.19 32.10
C THR A 42 10.60 9.60 32.08
N LYS A 43 10.78 8.44 31.44
CA LYS A 43 12.09 7.84 31.23
C LYS A 43 12.79 8.32 29.94
N ILE A 44 12.39 9.47 29.41
CA ILE A 44 12.94 10.02 28.17
C ILE A 44 14.26 10.72 28.50
N PRO A 45 15.38 10.35 27.85
CA PRO A 45 16.64 11.06 28.06
C PRO A 45 16.54 12.55 27.65
N PHE A 46 17.18 13.44 28.43
CA PHE A 46 17.13 14.88 28.17
C PHE A 46 17.57 15.26 26.74
N GLY A 47 18.56 14.58 26.20
CA GLY A 47 19.01 14.82 24.82
C GLY A 47 17.99 14.43 23.74
N ARG A 48 16.96 13.63 24.07
CA ARG A 48 15.92 13.19 23.11
C ARG A 48 14.59 13.92 23.29
N VAL A 49 14.28 14.43 24.45
CA VAL A 49 12.95 15.00 24.75
C VAL A 49 12.53 16.06 23.74
N TYR A 50 13.44 16.94 23.33
CA TYR A 50 13.14 17.98 22.34
C TYR A 50 12.85 17.42 20.94
N GLN A 51 13.54 16.35 20.55
CA GLN A 51 13.28 15.68 19.28
C GLN A 51 11.89 15.05 19.28
N GLU A 52 11.51 14.35 20.34
CA GLU A 52 10.21 13.73 20.49
C GLU A 52 9.07 14.78 20.53
N LEU A 53 9.28 15.89 21.24
CA LEU A 53 8.34 17.00 21.30
C LEU A 53 8.17 17.69 19.94
N ASN A 54 9.23 17.88 19.19
CA ASN A 54 9.17 18.43 17.84
C ASN A 54 8.43 17.47 16.91
N SER A 55 8.66 16.16 17.02
CA SER A 55 7.94 15.15 16.26
C SER A 55 6.45 15.13 16.59
N LEU A 56 6.07 15.20 17.86
CA LEU A 56 4.66 15.30 18.28
C LEU A 56 4.00 16.60 17.75
N ALA A 57 4.72 17.71 17.74
CA ALA A 57 4.25 18.98 17.20
C ALA A 57 4.05 18.90 15.68
N SER A 58 5.02 18.31 14.93
CA SER A 58 4.91 18.12 13.48
C SER A 58 3.77 17.17 13.10
N LYS A 59 3.48 16.16 13.92
CA LYS A 59 2.32 15.27 13.80
C LYS A 59 0.99 15.96 14.19
N GLY A 60 1.03 17.19 14.67
CA GLY A 60 -0.16 17.94 15.06
C GLY A 60 -0.85 17.44 16.35
N LEU A 61 -0.14 16.67 17.18
CA LEU A 61 -0.67 16.12 18.43
C LEU A 61 -0.56 17.09 19.61
N ILE A 62 0.44 17.99 19.58
CA ILE A 62 0.68 19.01 20.60
C ILE A 62 0.84 20.39 19.99
N GLU A 63 0.61 21.40 20.77
CA GLU A 63 0.90 22.80 20.46
C GLU A 63 2.10 23.29 21.27
N VAL A 64 2.91 24.15 20.64
CA VAL A 64 4.10 24.72 21.25
C VAL A 64 3.87 26.21 21.47
N GLN A 65 3.91 26.65 22.69
CA GLN A 65 3.93 28.08 23.06
C GLN A 65 5.38 28.54 23.15
N ASN A 66 5.75 29.54 22.34
CA ASN A 66 7.07 30.15 22.34
C ASN A 66 7.27 31.07 23.54
N ALA A 67 7.37 30.46 24.73
CA ALA A 67 7.76 31.10 25.98
C ALA A 67 9.23 30.78 26.31
N ARG A 68 9.76 31.34 27.37
CA ARG A 68 11.07 30.98 27.91
C ARG A 68 10.88 30.57 29.37
N PRO A 69 10.88 29.26 29.67
CA PRO A 69 11.05 28.06 28.76
C PRO A 69 9.81 27.80 27.91
N LYS A 70 9.99 27.04 26.78
CA LYS A 70 8.90 26.60 25.89
C LYS A 70 7.89 25.75 26.66
N ARG A 71 6.60 25.99 26.39
CA ARG A 71 5.50 25.22 26.96
C ARG A 71 4.80 24.40 25.89
N TYR A 72 4.37 23.21 26.26
CA TYR A 72 3.72 22.23 25.39
C TYR A 72 2.36 21.87 25.97
N THR A 73 1.34 21.80 25.12
CA THR A 73 -0.01 21.37 25.49
C THR A 73 -0.55 20.40 24.46
N ALA A 74 -1.36 19.43 24.88
CA ALA A 74 -2.00 18.50 23.97
C ALA A 74 -3.16 19.19 23.25
N ARG A 75 -3.26 18.97 21.94
CA ARG A 75 -4.44 19.35 21.17
C ARG A 75 -5.64 18.49 21.56
N LYS A 76 -6.85 19.00 21.32
CA LYS A 76 -8.07 18.22 21.50
C LYS A 76 -7.96 16.91 20.70
N PRO A 77 -8.16 15.73 21.34
CA PRO A 77 -7.87 14.44 20.71
C PRO A 77 -8.54 14.23 19.34
N GLY A 78 -9.82 14.63 19.21
CA GLY A 78 -10.55 14.51 17.95
C GLY A 78 -9.91 15.29 16.79
N LEU A 79 -9.37 16.48 17.05
CA LEU A 79 -8.68 17.29 16.06
C LEU A 79 -7.26 16.73 15.77
N ALA A 80 -6.55 16.38 16.83
CA ALA A 80 -5.19 15.84 16.74
C ALA A 80 -5.12 14.58 15.90
N PHE A 81 -5.99 13.61 16.18
CA PHE A 81 -6.03 12.35 15.42
C PHE A 81 -6.54 12.52 14.00
N LYS A 82 -7.49 13.43 13.76
CA LYS A 82 -7.93 13.77 12.40
C LYS A 82 -6.78 14.35 11.56
N THR A 83 -6.01 15.25 12.12
CA THR A 83 -4.83 15.84 11.46
C THR A 83 -3.78 14.78 11.13
N LEU A 84 -3.48 13.91 12.08
CA LEU A 84 -2.50 12.82 11.88
C LEU A 84 -2.96 11.81 10.83
N LEU A 85 -4.24 11.45 10.79
CA LEU A 85 -4.81 10.58 9.77
C LEU A 85 -4.72 11.23 8.38
N GLN A 86 -5.04 12.51 8.28
CA GLN A 86 -4.96 13.24 7.01
C GLN A 86 -3.52 13.28 6.48
N GLN A 87 -2.54 13.63 7.32
CA GLN A 87 -1.13 13.61 6.94
C GLN A 87 -0.66 12.22 6.49
N ARG A 88 -1.12 11.18 7.17
CA ARG A 88 -0.77 9.80 6.81
C ARG A 88 -1.32 9.41 5.44
N ARG A 89 -2.57 9.78 5.18
CA ARG A 89 -3.20 9.56 3.87
C ARG A 89 -2.43 10.26 2.76
N GLU A 90 -2.10 11.53 2.94
CA GLU A 90 -1.34 12.32 1.98
C GLU A 90 0.05 11.70 1.69
N ASN A 91 0.76 11.28 2.76
CA ASN A 91 2.06 10.62 2.61
C ASN A 91 1.96 9.28 1.87
N MET A 92 0.91 8.48 2.15
CA MET A 92 0.69 7.21 1.45
C MET A 92 0.37 7.44 -0.03
N GLU A 93 -0.44 8.44 -0.34
CA GLU A 93 -0.80 8.80 -1.70
C GLU A 93 0.43 9.29 -2.49
N GLU A 94 1.27 10.14 -1.87
CA GLU A 94 2.53 10.58 -2.47
C GLU A 94 3.49 9.40 -2.73
N GLN A 95 3.62 8.47 -1.78
CA GLN A 95 4.45 7.28 -1.96
C GLN A 95 3.94 6.39 -3.08
N LEU A 96 2.62 6.19 -3.16
CA LEU A 96 1.99 5.42 -4.23
C LEU A 96 2.28 6.04 -5.60
N GLN A 97 2.10 7.35 -5.73
CA GLN A 97 2.38 8.08 -6.97
C GLN A 97 3.86 7.97 -7.39
N LYS A 98 4.78 8.07 -6.43
CA LYS A 98 6.21 7.85 -6.70
C LYS A 98 6.48 6.42 -7.19
N THR A 99 5.85 5.43 -6.59
CA THR A 99 6.00 4.02 -6.98
C THR A 99 5.47 3.78 -8.39
N ILE A 100 4.27 4.29 -8.72
CA ILE A 100 3.68 4.20 -10.06
C ILE A 100 4.61 4.83 -11.11
N LYS A 101 5.11 6.03 -10.83
CA LYS A 101 6.06 6.71 -11.74
C LYS A 101 7.33 5.90 -11.96
N THR A 102 7.87 5.30 -10.89
CA THR A 102 9.07 4.46 -10.98
C THR A 102 8.80 3.19 -11.79
N ALA A 103 7.64 2.56 -11.61
CA ALA A 103 7.23 1.40 -12.38
C ALA A 103 7.14 1.71 -13.88
N SER A 104 6.49 2.81 -14.26
CA SER A 104 6.41 3.26 -15.66
C SER A 104 7.78 3.56 -16.26
N GLN A 105 8.69 4.15 -15.50
CA GLN A 105 10.06 4.40 -15.97
C GLN A 105 10.85 3.09 -16.17
N LEU A 106 10.67 2.12 -15.26
CA LEU A 106 11.29 0.80 -15.39
C LEU A 106 10.76 0.05 -16.62
N GLU A 107 9.46 0.06 -16.84
CA GLU A 107 8.83 -0.52 -18.01
C GLU A 107 9.41 0.08 -19.31
N GLU A 108 9.50 1.41 -19.40
CA GLU A 108 10.07 2.09 -20.54
C GLU A 108 11.56 1.72 -20.78
N ILE A 109 12.35 1.63 -19.72
CA ILE A 109 13.78 1.29 -19.82
C ILE A 109 13.94 -0.17 -20.24
N ILE A 110 13.20 -1.08 -19.62
CA ILE A 110 13.30 -2.52 -19.91
C ILE A 110 12.86 -2.78 -21.35
N SER A 111 11.70 -2.26 -21.74
CA SER A 111 11.15 -2.53 -23.08
C SER A 111 11.99 -1.95 -24.21
N LYS A 112 12.64 -0.79 -24.00
CA LYS A 112 13.38 -0.10 -25.08
C LYS A 112 14.88 -0.31 -25.07
N LYS A 113 15.50 -0.61 -23.90
CA LYS A 113 16.96 -0.60 -23.76
C LYS A 113 17.57 -1.95 -23.41
N ILE A 114 16.75 -2.88 -22.92
CA ILE A 114 17.25 -4.22 -22.58
C ILE A 114 16.82 -5.18 -23.71
N PRO A 115 17.78 -5.75 -24.46
CA PRO A 115 17.45 -6.76 -25.45
C PRO A 115 16.83 -7.96 -24.71
N THR A 116 15.56 -8.21 -24.93
CA THR A 116 14.93 -9.43 -24.45
C THR A 116 15.44 -10.59 -25.27
N ALA A 117 16.08 -11.57 -24.62
CA ALA A 117 16.42 -12.82 -25.27
C ALA A 117 15.14 -13.46 -25.84
N PRO A 118 15.18 -14.06 -27.06
CA PRO A 118 14.02 -14.78 -27.58
C PRO A 118 13.62 -15.85 -26.55
N ILE A 119 12.39 -15.78 -26.09
CA ILE A 119 11.84 -16.77 -25.17
C ILE A 119 11.83 -18.10 -25.92
N ASP A 120 12.56 -19.11 -25.41
CA ASP A 120 12.46 -20.44 -25.92
C ASP A 120 11.00 -20.89 -25.81
N ARG A 121 10.40 -21.32 -26.93
CA ARG A 121 8.97 -21.61 -27.07
C ARG A 121 8.48 -22.79 -26.20
N THR A 122 9.35 -23.35 -25.38
CA THR A 122 9.06 -24.41 -24.40
C THR A 122 8.80 -23.86 -22.97
N PHE A 123 8.77 -22.56 -22.77
CA PHE A 123 8.56 -21.98 -21.43
C PHE A 123 7.07 -22.00 -21.03
N TRP A 124 6.80 -22.52 -19.83
CA TRP A 124 5.46 -22.56 -19.26
C TRP A 124 5.24 -21.34 -18.37
N THR A 125 4.17 -20.60 -18.64
CA THR A 125 3.75 -19.47 -17.81
C THR A 125 2.45 -19.82 -17.10
N THR A 126 2.35 -19.47 -15.82
CA THR A 126 1.13 -19.65 -15.03
C THR A 126 0.62 -18.30 -14.58
N ALA A 127 -0.69 -18.07 -14.68
CA ALA A 127 -1.36 -16.90 -14.14
C ALA A 127 -1.96 -17.19 -12.77
N VAL A 128 -1.89 -16.24 -11.85
CA VAL A 128 -2.48 -16.33 -10.51
C VAL A 128 -3.63 -15.32 -10.40
N GLY A 129 -4.85 -15.83 -10.39
CA GLY A 129 -6.06 -15.00 -10.34
C GLY A 129 -6.64 -14.69 -11.73
N ILE A 130 -7.88 -14.19 -11.72
CA ILE A 130 -8.67 -13.97 -12.94
C ILE A 130 -8.09 -12.85 -13.80
N GLU A 131 -7.63 -11.76 -13.19
CA GLU A 131 -7.12 -10.59 -13.91
C GLU A 131 -5.86 -10.94 -14.70
N GLU A 132 -4.89 -11.61 -14.07
CA GLU A 132 -3.65 -12.03 -14.72
C GLU A 132 -3.92 -13.08 -15.81
N ALA A 133 -4.87 -13.99 -15.58
CA ALA A 133 -5.29 -14.99 -16.58
C ALA A 133 -5.90 -14.33 -17.81
N ILE A 134 -6.71 -13.29 -17.64
CA ILE A 134 -7.31 -12.53 -18.74
C ILE A 134 -6.23 -11.79 -19.53
N GLU A 135 -5.28 -11.14 -18.86
CA GLU A 135 -4.17 -10.45 -19.53
C GLU A 135 -3.29 -11.41 -20.31
N MET A 136 -2.95 -12.56 -19.71
CA MET A 136 -2.18 -13.61 -20.39
C MET A 136 -2.91 -14.16 -21.61
N LEU A 137 -4.21 -14.38 -21.53
CA LEU A 137 -5.01 -14.81 -22.67
C LEU A 137 -5.02 -13.76 -23.78
N LYS A 138 -5.19 -12.47 -23.45
CA LYS A 138 -5.14 -11.39 -24.44
C LYS A 138 -3.79 -11.33 -25.16
N SER A 139 -2.69 -11.36 -24.40
CA SER A 139 -1.33 -11.37 -24.97
C SER A 139 -1.13 -12.56 -25.90
N ASN A 140 -1.56 -13.77 -25.50
CA ASN A 140 -1.46 -14.95 -26.33
C ASN A 140 -2.25 -14.83 -27.65
N PHE A 141 -3.46 -14.22 -27.61
CA PHE A 141 -4.23 -13.99 -28.83
C PHE A 141 -3.61 -12.93 -29.73
N GLU A 142 -2.96 -11.91 -29.16
CA GLU A 142 -2.30 -10.84 -29.92
C GLU A 142 -1.02 -11.33 -30.59
N GLU A 143 -0.24 -12.17 -29.93
CA GLU A 143 1.06 -12.67 -30.40
C GLU A 143 0.98 -13.89 -31.30
N ALA A 144 -0.14 -14.62 -31.30
CA ALA A 144 -0.29 -15.83 -32.08
C ALA A 144 -0.24 -15.56 -33.59
N GLU A 145 0.63 -16.29 -34.28
CA GLU A 145 0.81 -16.22 -35.73
C GLU A 145 0.09 -17.33 -36.50
N LYS A 146 -0.01 -18.53 -35.93
CA LYS A 146 -0.48 -19.73 -36.64
C LYS A 146 -1.70 -20.36 -36.01
N GLU A 147 -1.59 -20.80 -34.77
CA GLU A 147 -2.67 -21.49 -34.08
C GLU A 147 -2.60 -21.27 -32.57
N ILE A 148 -3.76 -21.29 -31.93
CA ILE A 148 -3.94 -21.33 -30.48
C ILE A 148 -4.68 -22.59 -30.11
N CYS A 149 -4.14 -23.36 -29.17
CA CYS A 149 -4.74 -24.58 -28.65
C CYS A 149 -5.21 -24.28 -27.21
N ILE A 150 -6.50 -24.35 -26.94
CA ILE A 150 -7.08 -24.12 -25.61
C ILE A 150 -7.56 -25.48 -25.10
N ILE A 151 -6.99 -25.91 -23.97
CA ILE A 151 -7.43 -27.11 -23.26
C ILE A 151 -8.17 -26.65 -22.01
N LEU A 152 -9.47 -26.91 -21.94
CA LEU A 152 -10.30 -26.60 -20.78
C LEU A 152 -10.46 -27.87 -19.96
N GLN A 153 -9.88 -27.89 -18.76
CA GLN A 153 -10.05 -28.99 -17.83
C GLN A 153 -10.99 -28.54 -16.70
N HIS A 154 -12.14 -29.18 -16.59
CA HIS A 154 -13.02 -28.97 -15.44
C HIS A 154 -12.36 -29.55 -14.18
N ALA A 155 -11.85 -28.69 -13.31
CA ALA A 155 -11.18 -29.10 -12.09
C ALA A 155 -12.15 -29.61 -11.01
N TYR A 156 -13.45 -29.31 -11.10
CA TYR A 156 -14.44 -29.67 -10.07
C TYR A 156 -15.72 -30.19 -10.70
N PRO A 157 -16.03 -31.47 -10.52
CA PRO A 157 -17.25 -32.07 -11.12
C PRO A 157 -18.58 -31.71 -10.42
N ASN A 158 -18.54 -30.96 -9.29
CA ASN A 158 -19.71 -30.76 -8.44
C ASN A 158 -20.05 -29.30 -8.10
N GLU A 159 -19.39 -28.30 -8.65
CA GLU A 159 -19.79 -26.90 -8.47
C GLU A 159 -20.33 -26.38 -9.79
N GLU A 160 -21.56 -25.87 -9.76
CA GLU A 160 -22.14 -25.10 -10.86
C GLU A 160 -21.25 -23.87 -11.11
N CYS A 161 -20.39 -23.99 -12.10
CA CYS A 161 -19.60 -22.86 -12.57
C CYS A 161 -20.56 -21.89 -13.26
N ASP A 162 -20.90 -20.80 -12.62
CA ASP A 162 -21.69 -19.73 -13.24
C ASP A 162 -20.79 -18.94 -14.22
N CYS A 163 -20.36 -19.64 -15.26
CA CYS A 163 -19.44 -19.12 -16.30
C CYS A 163 -20.13 -18.17 -17.29
N LYS A 164 -21.35 -17.70 -17.00
CA LYS A 164 -22.07 -16.80 -17.90
C LYS A 164 -21.38 -15.45 -18.09
N ASP A 165 -20.57 -15.02 -17.13
CA ASP A 165 -19.86 -13.74 -17.20
C ASP A 165 -18.47 -13.81 -17.86
N SER A 166 -17.91 -15.01 -18.05
CA SER A 166 -16.57 -15.17 -18.64
C SER A 166 -16.57 -15.16 -20.17
N GLU A 167 -17.71 -15.36 -20.82
CA GLU A 167 -17.81 -15.29 -22.28
C GLU A 167 -17.75 -13.87 -22.84
N ALA A 168 -17.94 -12.84 -22.01
CA ALA A 168 -18.02 -11.45 -22.45
C ALA A 168 -16.66 -10.75 -22.63
N THR A 169 -15.57 -11.34 -22.12
CA THR A 169 -14.31 -10.59 -21.99
C THR A 169 -13.28 -10.85 -23.11
N VAL A 170 -13.42 -11.92 -23.87
CA VAL A 170 -12.45 -12.31 -24.92
C VAL A 170 -12.96 -12.25 -26.39
N PRO A 171 -14.19 -11.81 -26.72
CA PRO A 171 -14.68 -11.89 -28.08
C PRO A 171 -13.88 -11.08 -29.10
N ASN A 172 -13.40 -9.92 -28.73
CA ASN A 172 -12.71 -9.00 -29.65
C ASN A 172 -11.33 -9.47 -30.04
N GLU A 173 -10.57 -10.01 -29.10
CA GLU A 173 -9.23 -10.55 -29.32
C GLU A 173 -9.27 -11.85 -30.15
N VAL A 174 -10.27 -12.69 -29.91
CA VAL A 174 -10.53 -13.88 -30.69
C VAL A 174 -10.86 -13.50 -32.15
N ILE A 175 -11.73 -12.51 -32.38
CA ILE A 175 -12.10 -12.02 -33.72
C ILE A 175 -10.88 -11.44 -34.43
N LYS A 176 -10.05 -10.67 -33.74
CA LYS A 176 -8.81 -10.11 -34.30
C LYS A 176 -7.82 -11.20 -34.68
N ALA A 177 -7.64 -12.23 -33.84
CA ALA A 177 -6.73 -13.34 -34.12
C ALA A 177 -7.20 -14.17 -35.33
N THR A 178 -8.49 -14.52 -35.40
CA THR A 178 -9.07 -15.23 -36.55
C THR A 178 -9.01 -14.39 -37.82
N GLY A 179 -9.19 -13.07 -37.75
CA GLY A 179 -9.01 -12.14 -38.86
C GLY A 179 -7.59 -12.13 -39.44
N ARG A 180 -6.57 -12.43 -38.63
CA ARG A 180 -5.18 -12.63 -39.07
C ARG A 180 -4.89 -14.04 -39.62
N GLY A 181 -5.90 -14.93 -39.63
CA GLY A 181 -5.75 -16.32 -40.12
C GLY A 181 -5.29 -17.30 -39.04
N VAL A 182 -5.30 -16.91 -37.75
CA VAL A 182 -4.93 -17.81 -36.65
C VAL A 182 -6.04 -18.86 -36.42
N LYS A 183 -5.66 -20.13 -36.39
CA LYS A 183 -6.58 -21.25 -36.14
C LYS A 183 -6.75 -21.46 -34.64
N ILE A 184 -8.01 -21.48 -34.17
CA ILE A 184 -8.32 -21.73 -32.77
C ILE A 184 -8.86 -23.16 -32.63
N LYS A 185 -8.17 -23.96 -31.84
CA LYS A 185 -8.57 -25.35 -31.51
C LYS A 185 -8.96 -25.41 -30.03
N LYS A 186 -10.17 -25.91 -29.76
CA LYS A 186 -10.64 -26.20 -28.38
C LYS A 186 -10.60 -27.71 -28.17
N HIS A 187 -10.02 -28.15 -27.08
CA HIS A 187 -10.06 -29.53 -26.61
C HIS A 187 -10.77 -29.53 -25.23
N TRP A 188 -11.74 -30.45 -25.09
CA TRP A 188 -12.53 -30.66 -23.87
C TRP A 188 -11.96 -31.85 -23.11
#